data_de661716b44914073bcf27a53c2b4886
#
_entry.id   de661716b44914073bcf27a53c2b4886
#
_cell.length_a   1.000
_cell.length_b   1.000
_cell.length_c   1.000
_cell.angle_alpha   90.00
_cell.angle_beta   90.00
_cell.angle_gamma   90.00
#
_symmetry.space_group_name_H-M   'P 1'
#
loop_
_entity.id
_entity.type
_entity.pdbx_description
1 polymer ?
#
loop_
_entity_poly.entity_id
_entity_poly.type
_entity_poly.pdbx_seq_one_letter_code
_entity_poly.pdbx_strand_id
1 'polypeptide(L)'
;MKKLIVALVAAFLMIGCSSTPQEKAANKLIEMQMKKKAYLKDHVPAGMGIGVSTDEQIAMEKADQNARVDLAKEIDAQTKALIKNFKEDVNDQVAEHFQSTSKTVVNTHMSGATLTDVQVETDENGHFKIYGIMTLDANLVEELIKSLQAAGQYDDAVANKIRAAANKAYAELDAEIEKQ
;
A
#
# COMPACT_ATOMS: atom_id res chain seq x y z
N MET A 1 39.93 -27.36 -40.35
CA MET A 1 40.02 -26.06 -39.66
C MET A 1 38.65 -25.33 -39.62
N LYS A 2 37.86 -25.26 -40.68
CA LYS A 2 36.53 -24.58 -40.68
C LYS A 2 35.49 -25.22 -39.74
N LYS A 3 35.49 -26.52 -39.52
CA LYS A 3 34.54 -27.23 -38.64
C LYS A 3 34.83 -27.03 -37.14
N LEU A 4 36.08 -26.71 -36.76
CA LEU A 4 36.46 -26.46 -35.36
C LEU A 4 36.05 -25.06 -34.89
N ILE A 5 36.03 -24.09 -35.80
CA ILE A 5 35.64 -22.70 -35.51
C ILE A 5 34.11 -22.60 -35.25
N VAL A 6 33.30 -23.38 -35.98
CA VAL A 6 31.84 -23.42 -35.79
C VAL A 6 31.45 -23.99 -34.42
N ALA A 7 32.20 -25.01 -33.94
CA ALA A 7 31.94 -25.57 -32.60
C ALA A 7 32.30 -24.61 -31.46
N LEU A 8 33.30 -23.75 -31.63
CA LEU A 8 33.70 -22.75 -30.62
C LEU A 8 32.72 -21.57 -30.52
N VAL A 9 32.08 -21.17 -31.62
CA VAL A 9 31.06 -20.10 -31.63
C VAL A 9 29.75 -20.59 -31.02
N ALA A 10 29.39 -21.89 -31.20
CA ALA A 10 28.19 -22.45 -30.60
C ALA A 10 28.28 -22.60 -29.06
N ALA A 11 29.49 -22.75 -28.49
CA ALA A 11 29.70 -22.85 -27.05
C ALA A 11 29.57 -21.49 -26.32
N PHE A 12 29.66 -20.34 -27.03
CA PHE A 12 29.58 -19.00 -26.43
C PHE A 12 28.14 -18.49 -26.29
N LEU A 13 27.14 -19.16 -26.88
CA LEU A 13 25.74 -18.74 -26.82
C LEU A 13 24.95 -19.33 -25.65
N MET A 14 25.58 -20.11 -24.75
CA MET A 14 24.97 -20.72 -23.58
C MET A 14 25.30 -19.97 -22.26
N ILE A 15 25.71 -18.69 -22.33
CA ILE A 15 25.74 -17.87 -21.11
C ILE A 15 24.29 -17.43 -20.87
N GLY A 16 23.51 -18.35 -20.30
CA GLY A 16 22.19 -18.01 -19.80
C GLY A 16 22.34 -16.88 -18.77
N CYS A 17 21.63 -15.76 -18.98
CA CYS A 17 21.48 -14.70 -18.00
C CYS A 17 20.84 -15.28 -16.72
N SER A 18 21.65 -15.82 -15.82
CA SER A 18 21.20 -16.06 -14.46
C SER A 18 21.22 -14.71 -13.75
N SER A 19 20.04 -14.18 -13.44
CA SER A 19 19.91 -12.94 -12.64
C SER A 19 20.68 -13.12 -11.33
N THR A 20 21.48 -12.11 -10.99
CA THR A 20 22.23 -12.10 -9.72
C THR A 20 21.28 -12.08 -8.52
N PRO A 21 21.68 -12.53 -7.33
CA PRO A 21 20.86 -12.44 -6.13
C PRO A 21 20.37 -11.01 -5.85
N GLN A 22 21.22 -10.01 -6.15
CA GLN A 22 20.88 -8.60 -5.99
C GLN A 22 19.79 -8.14 -6.99
N GLU A 23 19.86 -8.59 -8.25
CA GLU A 23 18.82 -8.30 -9.25
C GLU A 23 17.49 -8.96 -8.87
N LYS A 24 17.50 -10.17 -8.35
CA LYS A 24 16.29 -10.85 -7.85
C LYS A 24 15.65 -10.08 -6.70
N ALA A 25 16.46 -9.66 -5.72
CA ALA A 25 15.97 -8.86 -4.58
C ALA A 25 15.43 -7.49 -5.02
N ALA A 26 16.08 -6.83 -6.00
CA ALA A 26 15.59 -5.57 -6.56
C ALA A 26 14.27 -5.76 -7.31
N ASN A 27 14.15 -6.81 -8.13
CA ASN A 27 12.92 -7.12 -8.86
C ASN A 27 11.77 -7.43 -7.90
N LYS A 28 12.06 -8.13 -6.78
CA LYS A 28 11.06 -8.43 -5.76
C LYS A 28 10.56 -7.18 -5.05
N LEU A 29 11.47 -6.27 -4.69
CA LEU A 29 11.10 -4.98 -4.10
C LEU A 29 10.19 -4.19 -5.05
N ILE A 30 10.55 -4.11 -6.35
CA ILE A 30 9.74 -3.43 -7.36
C ILE A 30 8.35 -4.07 -7.47
N GLU A 31 8.27 -5.40 -7.53
CA GLU A 31 7.00 -6.14 -7.57
C GLU A 31 6.09 -5.76 -6.40
N MET A 32 6.63 -5.75 -5.17
CA MET A 32 5.87 -5.42 -3.97
C MET A 32 5.44 -3.94 -3.95
N GLN A 33 6.32 -3.03 -4.43
CA GLN A 33 5.96 -1.62 -4.59
C GLN A 33 4.84 -1.42 -5.63
N MET A 34 4.87 -2.16 -6.74
CA MET A 34 3.80 -2.12 -7.74
C MET A 34 2.47 -2.64 -7.19
N LYS A 35 2.50 -3.70 -6.37
CA LYS A 35 1.31 -4.19 -5.67
C LYS A 35 0.76 -3.16 -4.69
N LYS A 36 1.61 -2.54 -3.85
CA LYS A 36 1.20 -1.45 -2.97
C LYS A 36 0.54 -0.32 -3.79
N LYS A 37 1.18 0.08 -4.89
CA LYS A 37 0.65 1.14 -5.77
C LYS A 37 -0.70 0.77 -6.39
N ALA A 38 -0.94 -0.51 -6.69
CA ALA A 38 -2.25 -0.96 -7.17
C ALA A 38 -3.34 -0.79 -6.10
N TYR A 39 -3.09 -1.19 -4.85
CA TYR A 39 -4.03 -0.95 -3.75
C TYR A 39 -4.34 0.54 -3.56
N LEU A 40 -3.32 1.41 -3.60
CA LEU A 40 -3.52 2.85 -3.46
C LEU A 40 -4.36 3.43 -4.60
N LYS A 41 -4.21 2.95 -5.84
CA LYS A 41 -5.05 3.35 -7.00
C LYS A 41 -6.50 2.92 -6.85
N ASP A 42 -6.75 1.83 -6.13
CA ASP A 42 -8.10 1.39 -5.77
C ASP A 42 -8.63 2.10 -4.51
N HIS A 43 -7.93 3.14 -4.06
CA HIS A 43 -8.21 3.95 -2.85
C HIS A 43 -8.22 3.11 -1.55
N VAL A 44 -7.55 1.97 -1.56
CA VAL A 44 -7.32 1.12 -0.39
C VAL A 44 -6.00 1.53 0.24
N PRO A 45 -5.99 2.08 1.47
CA PRO A 45 -4.74 2.39 2.15
C PRO A 45 -3.89 1.13 2.31
N ALA A 46 -2.63 1.20 1.87
CA ALA A 46 -1.71 0.08 1.90
C ALA A 46 -0.33 0.51 2.37
N GLY A 47 0.25 -0.27 3.28
CA GLY A 47 1.61 -0.09 3.77
C GLY A 47 2.48 -1.29 3.40
N MET A 48 3.74 -1.03 3.07
CA MET A 48 4.72 -2.07 2.76
C MET A 48 5.79 -2.12 3.85
N GLY A 49 6.11 -3.34 4.29
CA GLY A 49 7.18 -3.59 5.26
C GLY A 49 8.19 -4.60 4.77
N ILE A 50 9.43 -4.41 5.19
CA ILE A 50 10.53 -5.36 4.95
C ILE A 50 11.14 -5.70 6.31
N GLY A 51 11.30 -7.02 6.56
CA GLY A 51 12.01 -7.53 7.73
C GLY A 51 13.16 -8.41 7.31
N VAL A 52 14.30 -8.28 7.99
CA VAL A 52 15.47 -9.12 7.77
C VAL A 52 15.96 -9.67 9.12
N SER A 53 16.19 -10.98 9.18
CA SER A 53 16.73 -11.67 10.36
C SER A 53 17.29 -13.04 9.99
N THR A 54 18.11 -13.62 10.85
CA THR A 54 18.51 -15.03 10.80
C THR A 54 17.38 -15.96 11.28
N ASP A 55 16.38 -15.41 11.97
CA ASP A 55 15.18 -16.09 12.44
C ASP A 55 13.98 -15.60 11.61
N GLU A 56 13.22 -16.55 11.04
CA GLU A 56 12.09 -16.24 10.17
C GLU A 56 10.97 -15.50 10.89
N GLN A 57 10.65 -15.91 12.13
CA GLN A 57 9.61 -15.28 12.92
C GLN A 57 9.97 -13.82 13.23
N ILE A 58 11.21 -13.56 13.61
CA ILE A 58 11.69 -12.19 13.87
C ILE A 58 11.68 -11.35 12.58
N ALA A 59 12.03 -11.95 11.44
CA ALA A 59 11.93 -11.26 10.17
C ALA A 59 10.47 -10.90 9.83
N MET A 60 9.52 -11.81 10.09
CA MET A 60 8.09 -11.58 9.89
C MET A 60 7.57 -10.45 10.80
N GLU A 61 7.92 -10.46 12.08
CA GLU A 61 7.53 -9.41 13.03
C GLU A 61 8.03 -8.03 12.61
N LYS A 62 9.29 -7.95 12.13
CA LYS A 62 9.86 -6.70 11.59
C LYS A 62 9.11 -6.23 10.33
N ALA A 63 8.77 -7.15 9.43
CA ALA A 63 8.01 -6.81 8.23
C ALA A 63 6.61 -6.29 8.59
N ASP A 64 5.91 -6.94 9.53
CA ASP A 64 4.60 -6.52 10.03
C ASP A 64 4.67 -5.11 10.64
N GLN A 65 5.62 -4.86 11.54
CA GLN A 65 5.78 -3.55 12.18
C GLN A 65 6.07 -2.46 11.16
N ASN A 66 6.96 -2.71 10.19
CA ASN A 66 7.31 -1.75 9.16
C ASN A 66 6.13 -1.47 8.21
N ALA A 67 5.37 -2.51 7.83
CA ALA A 67 4.17 -2.37 7.02
C ALA A 67 3.10 -1.55 7.75
N ARG A 68 2.93 -1.77 9.05
CA ARG A 68 1.99 -1.04 9.90
C ARG A 68 2.33 0.44 10.01
N VAL A 69 3.62 0.77 10.16
CA VAL A 69 4.10 2.16 10.19
C VAL A 69 3.86 2.84 8.84
N ASP A 70 4.12 2.14 7.74
CA ASP A 70 3.93 2.68 6.39
C ASP A 70 2.44 2.86 6.07
N LEU A 71 1.59 1.88 6.44
CA LEU A 71 0.13 1.99 6.33
C LEU A 71 -0.42 3.19 7.11
N ALA A 72 0.07 3.43 8.32
CA ALA A 72 -0.36 4.58 9.12
C ALA A 72 -0.05 5.93 8.43
N LYS A 73 1.07 6.04 7.72
CA LYS A 73 1.42 7.23 6.93
C LYS A 73 0.47 7.43 5.75
N GLU A 74 0.13 6.36 5.04
CA GLU A 74 -0.80 6.42 3.91
C GLU A 74 -2.22 6.82 4.35
N ILE A 75 -2.69 6.26 5.47
CA ILE A 75 -3.97 6.63 6.07
C ILE A 75 -3.99 8.12 6.47
N ASP A 76 -2.90 8.61 7.09
CA ASP A 76 -2.77 10.01 7.46
C ASP A 76 -2.79 10.94 6.24
N ALA A 77 -2.10 10.57 5.15
CA ALA A 77 -2.10 11.32 3.90
C ALA A 77 -3.51 11.38 3.26
N GLN A 78 -4.18 10.23 3.13
CA GLN A 78 -5.54 10.17 2.60
C GLN A 78 -6.54 10.95 3.47
N THR A 79 -6.44 10.80 4.79
CA THR A 79 -7.32 11.51 5.74
C THR A 79 -7.16 13.03 5.62
N LYS A 80 -5.93 13.52 5.49
CA LYS A 80 -5.66 14.96 5.30
C LYS A 80 -6.23 15.49 3.98
N ALA A 81 -6.07 14.75 2.89
CA ALA A 81 -6.61 15.12 1.59
C ALA A 81 -8.16 15.18 1.63
N LEU A 82 -8.80 14.19 2.24
CA LEU A 82 -10.26 14.14 2.41
C LEU A 82 -10.76 15.30 3.28
N ILE A 83 -10.12 15.58 4.43
CA ILE A 83 -10.50 16.70 5.31
C ILE A 83 -10.43 18.03 4.56
N LYS A 84 -9.34 18.27 3.79
CA LYS A 84 -9.19 19.48 2.98
C LYS A 84 -10.39 19.64 2.02
N ASN A 85 -10.67 18.62 1.23
CA ASN A 85 -11.74 18.67 0.23
C ASN A 85 -13.14 18.75 0.88
N PHE A 86 -13.37 18.10 2.02
CA PHE A 86 -14.64 18.24 2.75
C PHE A 86 -14.86 19.65 3.29
N LYS A 87 -13.81 20.33 3.77
CA LYS A 87 -13.91 21.74 4.17
C LYS A 87 -14.25 22.64 3.00
N GLU A 88 -13.61 22.44 1.85
CA GLU A 88 -13.79 23.27 0.66
C GLU A 88 -15.15 23.05 -0.02
N ASP A 89 -15.55 21.79 -0.20
CA ASP A 89 -16.67 21.42 -1.09
C ASP A 89 -17.95 21.04 -0.33
N VAL A 90 -17.88 20.78 0.98
CA VAL A 90 -19.05 20.43 1.83
C VAL A 90 -19.26 21.45 2.96
N ASN A 91 -18.58 21.28 4.08
CA ASN A 91 -18.50 22.22 5.20
C ASN A 91 -17.56 21.73 6.32
N ASP A 92 -17.23 22.63 7.26
CA ASP A 92 -16.35 22.33 8.39
C ASP A 92 -16.89 21.23 9.32
N GLN A 93 -18.21 21.17 9.56
CA GLN A 93 -18.80 20.16 10.44
C GLN A 93 -18.61 18.75 9.91
N VAL A 94 -18.77 18.55 8.59
CA VAL A 94 -18.50 17.25 7.94
C VAL A 94 -17.03 16.88 8.07
N ALA A 95 -16.11 17.82 7.88
CA ALA A 95 -14.68 17.60 8.01
C ALA A 95 -14.27 17.22 9.46
N GLU A 96 -14.82 17.90 10.46
CA GLU A 96 -14.59 17.59 11.88
C GLU A 96 -15.16 16.22 12.27
N HIS A 97 -16.36 15.91 11.80
CA HIS A 97 -16.98 14.60 12.04
C HIS A 97 -16.16 13.49 11.38
N PHE A 98 -15.67 13.72 10.14
CA PHE A 98 -14.77 12.77 9.47
C PHE A 98 -13.48 12.56 10.23
N GLN A 99 -12.86 13.62 10.75
CA GLN A 99 -11.64 13.51 11.56
C GLN A 99 -11.85 12.65 12.82
N SER A 100 -13.02 12.72 13.44
CA SER A 100 -13.36 11.90 14.60
C SER A 100 -13.66 10.45 14.21
N THR A 101 -14.50 10.25 13.18
CA THR A 101 -14.90 8.93 12.70
C THR A 101 -13.70 8.16 12.16
N SER A 102 -12.85 8.80 11.35
CA SER A 102 -11.66 8.15 10.79
C SER A 102 -10.71 7.64 11.86
N LYS A 103 -10.49 8.40 12.94
CA LYS A 103 -9.66 7.94 14.08
C LYS A 103 -10.22 6.66 14.71
N THR A 104 -11.54 6.59 14.90
CA THR A 104 -12.19 5.42 15.49
C THR A 104 -12.10 4.21 14.58
N VAL A 105 -12.43 4.38 13.30
CA VAL A 105 -12.34 3.31 12.29
C VAL A 105 -10.91 2.79 12.16
N VAL A 106 -9.94 3.69 12.00
CA VAL A 106 -8.53 3.33 11.88
C VAL A 106 -8.05 2.57 13.10
N ASN A 107 -8.33 3.03 14.32
CA ASN A 107 -7.91 2.33 15.53
C ASN A 107 -8.52 0.93 15.64
N THR A 108 -9.78 0.76 15.25
CA THR A 108 -10.46 -0.54 15.28
C THR A 108 -9.85 -1.50 14.27
N HIS A 109 -9.67 -1.08 13.03
CA HIS A 109 -9.15 -1.94 11.96
C HIS A 109 -7.64 -2.19 12.08
N MET A 110 -6.85 -1.19 12.51
CA MET A 110 -5.40 -1.34 12.69
C MET A 110 -5.04 -2.35 13.77
N SER A 111 -5.85 -2.52 14.82
CA SER A 111 -5.57 -3.51 15.87
C SER A 111 -5.71 -4.96 15.37
N GLY A 112 -6.53 -5.20 14.35
CA GLY A 112 -6.72 -6.51 13.71
C GLY A 112 -6.02 -6.67 12.35
N ALA A 113 -5.32 -5.64 11.88
CA ALA A 113 -4.66 -5.68 10.57
C ALA A 113 -3.52 -6.71 10.56
N THR A 114 -3.46 -7.49 9.49
CA THR A 114 -2.42 -8.49 9.22
C THR A 114 -1.82 -8.25 7.84
N LEU A 115 -0.65 -8.83 7.58
CA LEU A 115 -0.07 -8.83 6.26
C LEU A 115 -0.98 -9.61 5.28
N THR A 116 -1.38 -8.97 4.19
CA THR A 116 -2.25 -9.56 3.14
C THR A 116 -1.44 -10.23 2.04
N ASP A 117 -0.30 -9.63 1.67
CA ASP A 117 0.65 -10.19 0.72
C ASP A 117 1.99 -10.39 1.44
N VAL A 118 2.51 -11.61 1.43
CA VAL A 118 3.80 -11.94 2.04
C VAL A 118 4.67 -12.67 1.03
N GLN A 119 5.93 -12.26 0.95
CA GLN A 119 6.95 -12.95 0.17
C GLN A 119 8.20 -13.13 1.01
N VAL A 120 8.74 -14.35 0.99
CA VAL A 120 9.92 -14.75 1.78
C VAL A 120 11.05 -15.08 0.83
N GLU A 121 12.21 -14.52 1.08
CA GLU A 121 13.48 -14.85 0.41
C GLU A 121 14.51 -15.23 1.47
N THR A 122 15.46 -16.09 1.11
CA THR A 122 16.63 -16.37 1.94
C THR A 122 17.88 -15.95 1.18
N ASP A 123 18.75 -15.17 1.82
CA ASP A 123 20.02 -14.77 1.23
C ASP A 123 21.08 -15.88 1.33
N GLU A 124 22.23 -15.66 0.70
CA GLU A 124 23.35 -16.61 0.69
C GLU A 124 23.97 -16.85 2.09
N ASN A 125 23.69 -15.96 3.05
CA ASN A 125 24.16 -16.07 4.45
C ASN A 125 23.10 -16.72 5.36
N GLY A 126 21.97 -17.17 4.79
CA GLY A 126 20.88 -17.78 5.53
C GLY A 126 19.97 -16.80 6.28
N HIS A 127 20.01 -15.49 5.94
CA HIS A 127 19.05 -14.55 6.49
C HIS A 127 17.74 -14.64 5.71
N PHE A 128 16.63 -14.65 6.47
CA PHE A 128 15.31 -14.47 5.93
C PHE A 128 15.06 -13.00 5.64
N LYS A 129 14.62 -12.69 4.44
CA LYS A 129 14.15 -11.38 4.03
C LYS A 129 12.68 -11.48 3.64
N ILE A 130 11.83 -10.84 4.42
CA ILE A 130 10.39 -10.91 4.26
C ILE A 130 9.89 -9.55 3.79
N TYR A 131 9.09 -9.57 2.73
CA TYR A 131 8.35 -8.43 2.21
C TYR A 131 6.88 -8.67 2.53
N GLY A 132 6.22 -7.67 3.10
CA GLY A 132 4.82 -7.75 3.45
C GLY A 132 4.05 -6.51 3.02
N ILE A 133 2.82 -6.69 2.58
CA ILE A 133 1.86 -5.61 2.38
C ILE A 133 0.75 -5.77 3.40
N MET A 134 0.38 -4.68 4.05
CA MET A 134 -0.75 -4.58 4.96
C MET A 134 -1.73 -3.58 4.39
N THR A 135 -3.01 -3.92 4.38
CA THR A 135 -4.09 -3.03 3.90
C THR A 135 -5.05 -2.69 5.01
N LEU A 136 -5.70 -1.54 4.91
CA LEU A 136 -6.85 -1.20 5.73
C LEU A 136 -8.12 -1.62 4.99
N ASP A 137 -8.78 -2.67 5.47
CA ASP A 137 -10.07 -3.12 4.92
C ASP A 137 -11.22 -2.29 5.52
N ALA A 138 -11.24 -1.00 5.20
CA ALA A 138 -12.30 -0.08 5.59
C ALA A 138 -12.42 1.07 4.60
N ASN A 139 -13.64 1.33 4.13
CA ASN A 139 -13.95 2.51 3.34
C ASN A 139 -14.30 3.67 4.27
N LEU A 140 -13.30 4.53 4.56
CA LEU A 140 -13.43 5.65 5.49
C LEU A 140 -14.56 6.63 5.10
N VAL A 141 -14.82 6.82 3.81
CA VAL A 141 -15.86 7.72 3.30
C VAL A 141 -17.26 7.13 3.55
N GLU A 142 -17.47 5.85 3.26
CA GLU A 142 -18.76 5.21 3.50
C GLU A 142 -19.05 5.05 5.00
N GLU A 143 -18.04 4.79 5.82
CA GLU A 143 -18.19 4.77 7.29
C GLU A 143 -18.58 6.17 7.83
N LEU A 144 -18.01 7.25 7.30
CA LEU A 144 -18.44 8.61 7.59
C LEU A 144 -19.92 8.81 7.24
N ILE A 145 -20.32 8.47 6.01
CA ILE A 145 -21.70 8.64 5.54
C ILE A 145 -22.68 7.88 6.44
N LYS A 146 -22.38 6.61 6.74
CA LYS A 146 -23.20 5.81 7.67
C LYS A 146 -23.32 6.46 9.05
N SER A 147 -22.22 6.98 9.59
CA SER A 147 -22.19 7.65 10.89
C SER A 147 -23.05 8.90 10.89
N LEU A 148 -22.99 9.71 9.84
CA LEU A 148 -23.76 10.94 9.68
C LEU A 148 -25.27 10.66 9.51
N GLN A 149 -25.62 9.65 8.72
CA GLN A 149 -27.01 9.22 8.54
C GLN A 149 -27.60 8.64 9.83
N ALA A 150 -26.84 7.83 10.56
CA ALA A 150 -27.26 7.29 11.86
C ALA A 150 -27.51 8.39 12.91
N ALA A 151 -26.78 9.51 12.84
CA ALA A 151 -26.99 10.68 13.68
C ALA A 151 -28.21 11.53 13.27
N GLY A 152 -28.88 11.20 12.15
CA GLY A 152 -30.04 11.95 11.63
C GLY A 152 -29.71 13.37 11.19
N GLN A 153 -28.44 13.66 10.94
CA GLN A 153 -27.97 15.03 10.68
C GLN A 153 -27.95 15.40 9.20
N TYR A 154 -27.94 14.39 8.30
CA TYR A 154 -27.72 14.65 6.87
C TYR A 154 -28.56 13.70 5.99
N ASP A 155 -29.04 14.26 4.88
CA ASP A 155 -29.81 13.57 3.85
C ASP A 155 -28.91 13.00 2.73
N ASP A 156 -29.51 12.32 1.76
CA ASP A 156 -28.82 11.74 0.62
C ASP A 156 -28.12 12.79 -0.27
N ALA A 157 -28.61 14.04 -0.26
CA ALA A 157 -27.96 15.10 -1.03
C ALA A 157 -26.59 15.47 -0.46
N VAL A 158 -26.46 15.49 0.87
CA VAL A 158 -25.17 15.70 1.52
C VAL A 158 -24.26 14.50 1.38
N ALA A 159 -24.78 13.27 1.47
CA ALA A 159 -24.01 12.06 1.19
C ALA A 159 -23.38 12.08 -0.21
N ASN A 160 -24.13 12.51 -1.22
CA ASN A 160 -23.62 12.65 -2.58
C ASN A 160 -22.54 13.74 -2.72
N LYS A 161 -22.66 14.85 -1.99
CA LYS A 161 -21.61 15.88 -1.93
C LYS A 161 -20.33 15.35 -1.29
N ILE A 162 -20.44 14.56 -0.22
CA ILE A 162 -19.29 13.90 0.44
C ILE A 162 -18.60 12.97 -0.53
N ARG A 163 -19.33 12.13 -1.28
CA ARG A 163 -18.75 11.25 -2.28
C ARG A 163 -18.05 12.03 -3.42
N ALA A 164 -18.66 13.11 -3.89
CA ALA A 164 -18.05 13.95 -4.93
C ALA A 164 -16.75 14.62 -4.45
N ALA A 165 -16.74 15.17 -3.23
CA ALA A 165 -15.53 15.74 -2.64
C ALA A 165 -14.44 14.69 -2.38
N ALA A 166 -14.83 13.47 -1.97
CA ALA A 166 -13.91 12.36 -1.80
C ALA A 166 -13.28 11.94 -3.15
N ASN A 167 -14.06 11.82 -4.20
CA ASN A 167 -13.55 11.50 -5.54
C ASN A 167 -12.54 12.54 -6.04
N LYS A 168 -12.78 13.82 -5.76
CA LYS A 168 -11.82 14.90 -6.07
C LYS A 168 -10.52 14.74 -5.28
N ALA A 169 -10.60 14.47 -3.96
CA ALA A 169 -9.44 14.22 -3.13
C ALA A 169 -8.61 13.03 -3.61
N TYR A 170 -9.26 11.95 -3.99
CA TYR A 170 -8.60 10.76 -4.53
C TYR A 170 -7.92 11.03 -5.88
N ALA A 171 -8.57 11.80 -6.78
CA ALA A 171 -7.95 12.20 -8.04
C ALA A 171 -6.71 13.08 -7.83
N GLU A 172 -6.69 13.95 -6.82
CA GLU A 172 -5.49 14.72 -6.42
C GLU A 172 -4.37 13.79 -5.95
N LEU A 173 -4.69 12.80 -5.11
CA LEU A 173 -3.71 11.81 -4.62
C LEU A 173 -3.16 10.93 -5.75
N ASP A 174 -4.00 10.46 -6.66
CA ASP A 174 -3.58 9.66 -7.81
C ASP A 174 -2.59 10.43 -8.70
N ALA A 175 -2.84 11.72 -8.92
CA ALA A 175 -1.94 12.58 -9.67
C ALA A 175 -0.57 12.79 -8.96
N GLU A 176 -0.52 12.69 -7.63
CA GLU A 176 0.73 12.72 -6.87
C GLU A 176 1.48 11.38 -6.95
N ILE A 177 0.76 10.27 -6.87
CA ILE A 177 1.34 8.91 -6.99
C ILE A 177 1.96 8.68 -8.38
N GLU A 178 1.39 9.27 -9.44
CA GLU A 178 1.91 9.13 -10.80
C GLU A 178 3.21 9.91 -11.05
N LYS A 179 3.52 10.92 -10.22
CA LYS A 179 4.74 11.71 -10.31
C LYS A 179 5.94 11.07 -9.58
N GLN A 180 5.71 10.04 -8.78
CA GLN A 180 6.74 9.28 -8.04
C GLN A 180 7.16 8.01 -8.78
#